data_0f3eb2754f1566c19262bce1cd513f29
#
_entry.id   0f3eb2754f1566c19262bce1cd513f29
#
_cell.length_a   1.000
_cell.length_b   1.000
_cell.length_c   1.000
_cell.angle_alpha   90.00
_cell.angle_beta   90.00
_cell.angle_gamma   90.00
#
_symmetry.space_group_name_H-M   'P 1'
#
loop_
_entity.id
_entity.type
_entity.pdbx_description
1 polymer ?
#
loop_
_entity_poly.entity_id
_entity_poly.type
_entity_poly.pdbx_seq_one_letter_code
_entity_poly.pdbx_strand_id
1 'polypeptide(L)'
;MLIGIGSTISRNSELFKCSKEFFSDTESFIKTLEHRDLKNCTILLKGSRPFHFEDISRRLERRIHTTILEVNLDSISHNLNYLRHKLPTGTGVVAMVKAFGYGMGGYEVAKMLENQRCDYLAVAFADEGVSLRREGISLPILVLNADAWSFSQMISYRLEPEIYSLTSLKMFISELERSGIDNYPIHLKLDTGMHRLGFNSEELSQALDILSSSKRVQIKSVFSHLAASDESAHDEFTRGQIAQFESLCSQIDQHLTGADYIRHIANSAATERFPEATFDMVRIGIGLYGISAVEDNNLQNVCTLKTKIVQIKHISAGETIGYGRHGRADQEKTIATIPIGYADGLDRRLGNGNWSVKVGDHFAPIIGNVCMDTCMIDVSGLTVNEGDSVTIFGAENNVSQMAAVLGTIPYEVMTNISKRVKRVYIKE
;
A
#
# COMPACT_ATOMS: atom_id res chain seq x y z
N MET A 1 -29.87 -18.54 3.74
CA MET A 1 -29.49 -19.98 3.70
C MET A 1 -28.25 -20.18 4.55
N LEU A 2 -28.14 -21.28 5.31
CA LEU A 2 -26.95 -21.68 6.06
C LEU A 2 -26.32 -22.90 5.38
N ILE A 3 -25.00 -22.87 5.20
CA ILE A 3 -24.22 -24.03 4.76
C ILE A 3 -23.28 -24.38 5.91
N GLY A 4 -23.48 -25.56 6.51
CA GLY A 4 -22.68 -26.06 7.62
C GLY A 4 -21.67 -27.10 7.15
N ILE A 5 -20.39 -26.94 7.54
CA ILE A 5 -19.31 -27.85 7.17
C ILE A 5 -18.70 -28.46 8.44
N GLY A 6 -18.67 -29.79 8.48
CA GLY A 6 -18.15 -30.58 9.58
C GLY A 6 -19.20 -31.21 10.46
N SER A 7 -18.81 -32.30 11.15
CA SER A 7 -19.71 -33.14 11.93
C SER A 7 -20.36 -32.44 13.12
N THR A 8 -19.65 -31.51 13.75
CA THR A 8 -20.15 -30.80 14.95
C THR A 8 -21.34 -29.90 14.60
N ILE A 9 -21.25 -29.10 13.51
CA ILE A 9 -22.36 -28.25 13.11
C ILE A 9 -23.52 -29.05 12.55
N SER A 10 -23.25 -30.16 11.85
CA SER A 10 -24.28 -31.07 11.32
C SER A 10 -25.09 -31.73 12.43
N ARG A 11 -24.46 -32.14 13.53
CA ARG A 11 -25.16 -32.73 14.72
C ARG A 11 -26.08 -31.73 15.40
N ASN A 12 -25.82 -30.45 15.29
CA ASN A 12 -26.61 -29.38 15.88
C ASN A 12 -27.58 -28.73 14.87
N SER A 13 -27.90 -29.44 13.79
CA SER A 13 -28.74 -28.93 12.69
C SER A 13 -30.09 -28.37 13.17
N GLU A 14 -30.70 -28.96 14.18
CA GLU A 14 -32.01 -28.57 14.74
C GLU A 14 -32.01 -27.14 15.33
N LEU A 15 -30.85 -26.61 15.69
CA LEU A 15 -30.72 -25.25 16.24
C LEU A 15 -30.92 -24.16 15.17
N PHE A 16 -30.84 -24.50 13.90
CA PHE A 16 -30.94 -23.54 12.80
C PHE A 16 -32.34 -23.60 12.17
N LYS A 17 -33.06 -22.48 12.23
CA LYS A 17 -34.44 -22.35 11.72
C LYS A 17 -34.55 -21.88 10.25
N CYS A 18 -33.40 -21.64 9.59
CA CYS A 18 -33.36 -21.19 8.18
C CYS A 18 -33.19 -22.39 7.22
N SER A 19 -33.31 -22.11 5.90
CA SER A 19 -32.86 -23.07 4.87
C SER A 19 -31.40 -23.43 5.10
N LYS A 20 -31.09 -24.72 5.15
CA LYS A 20 -29.80 -25.24 5.60
C LYS A 20 -29.36 -26.46 4.83
N GLU A 21 -28.06 -26.57 4.59
CA GLU A 21 -27.42 -27.77 4.02
C GLU A 21 -26.13 -28.04 4.83
N PHE A 22 -25.74 -29.33 4.90
CA PHE A 22 -24.57 -29.75 5.66
C PHE A 22 -23.68 -30.67 4.84
N PHE A 23 -22.35 -30.47 5.00
CA PHE A 23 -21.32 -31.25 4.33
C PHE A 23 -20.34 -31.80 5.36
N SER A 24 -19.74 -32.96 5.07
CA SER A 24 -18.75 -33.60 5.94
C SER A 24 -17.48 -32.75 6.09
N ASP A 25 -17.05 -32.13 5.00
CA ASP A 25 -15.80 -31.39 4.86
C ASP A 25 -15.88 -30.33 3.77
N THR A 26 -14.88 -29.49 3.71
CA THR A 26 -14.78 -28.38 2.74
C THR A 26 -14.67 -28.86 1.31
N GLU A 27 -13.98 -29.98 1.05
CA GLU A 27 -13.82 -30.53 -0.29
C GLU A 27 -15.17 -30.99 -0.89
N SER A 28 -15.97 -31.67 -0.07
CA SER A 28 -17.32 -32.11 -0.44
C SER A 28 -18.23 -30.93 -0.81
N PHE A 29 -18.14 -29.81 -0.08
CA PHE A 29 -18.86 -28.59 -0.42
C PHE A 29 -18.36 -27.96 -1.71
N ILE A 30 -17.04 -27.85 -1.89
CA ILE A 30 -16.43 -27.24 -3.09
C ILE A 30 -16.89 -27.94 -4.37
N LYS A 31 -17.03 -29.25 -4.37
CA LYS A 31 -17.55 -30.03 -5.52
C LYS A 31 -18.97 -29.64 -5.95
N THR A 32 -19.75 -29.05 -5.05
CA THR A 32 -21.11 -28.59 -5.36
C THR A 32 -21.18 -27.17 -5.88
N LEU A 33 -20.10 -26.36 -5.74
CA LEU A 33 -20.10 -24.92 -6.07
C LEU A 33 -20.41 -24.64 -7.56
N GLU A 34 -19.95 -25.48 -8.47
CA GLU A 34 -20.15 -25.28 -9.93
C GLU A 34 -21.62 -25.36 -10.34
N HIS A 35 -22.48 -26.03 -9.55
CA HIS A 35 -23.88 -26.19 -9.80
C HIS A 35 -24.79 -25.24 -8.99
N ARG A 36 -24.19 -24.29 -8.23
CA ARG A 36 -24.94 -23.35 -7.40
C ARG A 36 -25.09 -22.00 -8.07
N ASP A 37 -26.30 -21.48 -8.09
CA ASP A 37 -26.54 -20.07 -8.48
C ASP A 37 -26.35 -19.17 -7.27
N LEU A 38 -25.15 -18.62 -7.16
CA LEU A 38 -24.73 -17.71 -6.09
C LEU A 38 -24.61 -16.25 -6.59
N LYS A 39 -25.38 -15.88 -7.63
CA LYS A 39 -25.40 -14.52 -8.16
C LYS A 39 -26.17 -13.57 -7.24
N ASN A 40 -25.71 -12.32 -7.18
CA ASN A 40 -26.38 -11.24 -6.45
C ASN A 40 -26.65 -11.55 -4.97
N CYS A 41 -25.74 -12.26 -4.31
CA CYS A 41 -25.82 -12.55 -2.88
C CYS A 41 -24.53 -12.15 -2.15
N THR A 42 -24.66 -11.88 -0.86
CA THR A 42 -23.52 -11.69 0.06
C THR A 42 -23.27 -13.02 0.76
N ILE A 43 -22.03 -13.50 0.74
CA ILE A 43 -21.61 -14.75 1.36
C ILE A 43 -20.68 -14.44 2.51
N LEU A 44 -21.06 -14.83 3.73
CA LEU A 44 -20.20 -14.78 4.91
C LEU A 44 -19.56 -16.16 5.12
N LEU A 45 -18.24 -16.24 5.04
CA LEU A 45 -17.47 -17.43 5.41
C LEU A 45 -16.95 -17.26 6.84
N LYS A 46 -17.34 -18.18 7.73
CA LYS A 46 -16.89 -18.18 9.12
C LYS A 46 -16.62 -19.61 9.58
N GLY A 47 -15.37 -19.93 9.83
CA GLY A 47 -14.94 -21.26 10.27
C GLY A 47 -13.62 -21.22 11.03
N SER A 48 -13.28 -22.33 11.71
CA SER A 48 -11.97 -22.49 12.32
C SER A 48 -10.94 -22.98 11.29
N ARG A 49 -9.66 -22.70 11.53
CA ARG A 49 -8.53 -23.01 10.65
C ARG A 49 -8.50 -24.43 10.05
N PRO A 50 -8.80 -25.50 10.80
CA PRO A 50 -8.78 -26.87 10.26
C PRO A 50 -9.75 -27.14 9.11
N PHE A 51 -10.72 -26.26 8.88
CA PHE A 51 -11.70 -26.42 7.79
C PHE A 51 -11.29 -25.76 6.48
N HIS A 52 -10.16 -25.04 6.43
CA HIS A 52 -9.61 -24.42 5.23
C HIS A 52 -10.66 -23.65 4.39
N PHE A 53 -11.44 -22.76 5.04
CA PHE A 53 -12.49 -21.99 4.37
C PHE A 53 -11.95 -20.99 3.34
N GLU A 54 -10.66 -20.70 3.37
CA GLU A 54 -9.93 -19.99 2.33
C GLU A 54 -10.02 -20.71 0.97
N ASP A 55 -10.13 -22.04 0.93
CA ASP A 55 -10.30 -22.77 -0.33
C ASP A 55 -11.68 -22.55 -0.94
N ILE A 56 -12.71 -22.39 -0.10
CA ILE A 56 -14.05 -21.97 -0.53
C ILE A 56 -14.00 -20.56 -1.10
N SER A 57 -13.36 -19.63 -0.39
CA SER A 57 -13.19 -18.25 -0.85
C SER A 57 -12.52 -18.21 -2.21
N ARG A 58 -11.38 -18.89 -2.36
CA ARG A 58 -10.66 -19.01 -3.63
C ARG A 58 -11.52 -19.57 -4.77
N ARG A 59 -12.45 -20.49 -4.49
CA ARG A 59 -13.31 -21.12 -5.51
C ARG A 59 -14.50 -20.24 -5.87
N LEU A 60 -15.08 -19.53 -4.91
CA LEU A 60 -16.18 -18.58 -5.12
C LEU A 60 -15.72 -17.32 -5.88
N GLU A 61 -14.47 -16.95 -5.72
CA GLU A 61 -13.88 -15.85 -6.46
C GLU A 61 -13.78 -16.23 -7.94
N ARG A 62 -14.46 -15.50 -8.83
CA ARG A 62 -14.26 -15.63 -10.28
C ARG A 62 -12.81 -15.27 -10.61
N ARG A 63 -11.95 -16.27 -10.70
CA ARG A 63 -10.57 -16.08 -11.15
C ARG A 63 -10.58 -15.86 -12.66
N ILE A 64 -10.47 -14.59 -13.05
CA ILE A 64 -10.23 -14.22 -14.45
C ILE A 64 -8.71 -14.23 -14.71
N HIS A 65 -7.88 -14.02 -13.66
CA HIS A 65 -6.42 -13.97 -13.76
C HIS A 65 -5.79 -14.90 -12.72
N THR A 66 -4.78 -15.68 -13.11
CA THR A 66 -4.07 -16.60 -12.21
C THR A 66 -2.95 -15.90 -11.41
N THR A 67 -2.54 -14.72 -11.86
CA THR A 67 -1.56 -13.87 -11.16
C THR A 67 -2.26 -13.07 -10.07
N ILE A 68 -1.74 -13.15 -8.85
CA ILE A 68 -2.28 -12.50 -7.66
C ILE A 68 -1.18 -11.80 -6.88
N LEU A 69 -1.54 -10.72 -6.21
CA LEU A 69 -0.73 -10.10 -5.18
C LEU A 69 -1.34 -10.46 -3.82
N GLU A 70 -0.70 -11.35 -3.10
CA GLU A 70 -1.06 -11.62 -1.70
C GLU A 70 -0.59 -10.46 -0.83
N VAL A 71 -1.48 -9.94 0.02
CA VAL A 71 -1.21 -8.83 0.96
C VAL A 71 -1.51 -9.31 2.36
N ASN A 72 -0.49 -9.40 3.19
CA ASN A 72 -0.63 -9.82 4.59
C ASN A 72 -0.95 -8.61 5.47
N LEU A 73 -2.20 -8.51 5.91
CA LEU A 73 -2.68 -7.42 6.77
C LEU A 73 -2.12 -7.50 8.18
N ASP A 74 -1.80 -8.70 8.68
CA ASP A 74 -1.20 -8.87 10.01
C ASP A 74 0.27 -8.41 10.00
N SER A 75 0.98 -8.60 8.89
CA SER A 75 2.32 -8.01 8.71
C SER A 75 2.27 -6.48 8.70
N ILE A 76 1.27 -5.84 8.06
CA ILE A 76 1.10 -4.38 8.14
C ILE A 76 0.83 -3.94 9.59
N SER A 77 -0.04 -4.68 10.31
CA SER A 77 -0.32 -4.42 11.72
C SER A 77 0.92 -4.57 12.61
N HIS A 78 1.71 -5.62 12.38
CA HIS A 78 2.99 -5.82 13.05
C HIS A 78 3.95 -4.65 12.80
N ASN A 79 4.13 -4.25 11.54
CA ASN A 79 5.03 -3.17 11.15
C ASN A 79 4.61 -1.83 11.75
N LEU A 80 3.31 -1.53 11.77
CA LEU A 80 2.77 -0.36 12.46
C LEU A 80 3.13 -0.38 13.94
N ASN A 81 2.91 -1.51 14.62
CA ASN A 81 3.19 -1.63 16.05
C ASN A 81 4.69 -1.57 16.34
N TYR A 82 5.53 -2.20 15.53
CA TYR A 82 6.98 -2.11 15.64
C TYR A 82 7.46 -0.65 15.58
N LEU A 83 6.97 0.13 14.60
CA LEU A 83 7.33 1.54 14.48
C LEU A 83 6.75 2.38 15.62
N ARG A 84 5.53 2.10 16.08
CA ARG A 84 4.93 2.77 17.25
C ARG A 84 5.74 2.57 18.52
N HIS A 85 6.30 1.38 18.74
CA HIS A 85 7.13 1.12 19.92
C HIS A 85 8.44 1.92 19.97
N LYS A 86 8.87 2.49 18.84
CA LYS A 86 10.03 3.41 18.77
C LYS A 86 9.66 4.85 19.14
N LEU A 87 8.37 5.18 19.21
CA LEU A 87 7.89 6.54 19.46
C LEU A 87 7.68 6.80 20.95
N PRO A 88 7.87 8.04 21.40
CA PRO A 88 7.43 8.47 22.73
C PRO A 88 5.92 8.22 22.94
N THR A 89 5.56 7.96 24.19
CA THR A 89 4.14 7.79 24.54
C THR A 89 3.34 9.05 24.21
N GLY A 90 2.21 8.88 23.51
CA GLY A 90 1.33 9.99 23.10
C GLY A 90 1.63 10.54 21.71
N THR A 91 2.69 10.09 21.03
CA THR A 91 2.95 10.47 19.63
C THR A 91 1.88 9.88 18.71
N GLY A 92 1.20 10.74 17.95
CA GLY A 92 0.21 10.35 16.95
C GLY A 92 0.84 9.73 15.69
N VAL A 93 0.04 8.99 14.93
CA VAL A 93 0.46 8.36 13.68
C VAL A 93 -0.46 8.71 12.53
N VAL A 94 0.10 9.32 11.49
CA VAL A 94 -0.51 9.40 10.14
C VAL A 94 -0.07 8.18 9.34
N ALA A 95 -1.00 7.34 8.96
CA ALA A 95 -0.73 6.20 8.09
C ALA A 95 -0.94 6.58 6.61
N MET A 96 0.10 6.38 5.79
CA MET A 96 0.06 6.74 4.37
C MET A 96 -0.60 5.63 3.55
N VAL A 97 -1.74 5.92 2.93
CA VAL A 97 -2.50 4.98 2.08
C VAL A 97 -2.68 5.47 0.64
N LYS A 98 -1.89 6.47 0.23
CA LYS A 98 -1.89 7.01 -1.13
C LYS A 98 -1.49 5.97 -2.17
N ALA A 99 -1.79 6.24 -3.44
CA ALA A 99 -1.50 5.36 -4.57
C ALA A 99 -2.04 3.93 -4.36
N PHE A 100 -3.32 3.85 -3.98
CA PHE A 100 -3.99 2.58 -3.70
C PHE A 100 -3.26 1.75 -2.60
N GLY A 101 -2.91 2.42 -1.46
CA GLY A 101 -2.15 1.80 -0.38
C GLY A 101 -0.79 1.30 -0.85
N TYR A 102 -0.02 2.14 -1.59
CA TYR A 102 1.23 1.73 -2.24
C TYR A 102 1.08 0.50 -3.14
N GLY A 103 -0.06 0.38 -3.82
CA GLY A 103 -0.39 -0.76 -4.65
C GLY A 103 -1.01 -1.96 -3.93
N MET A 104 -1.06 -1.96 -2.59
CA MET A 104 -1.54 -3.10 -1.78
C MET A 104 -3.06 -3.15 -1.64
N GLY A 105 -3.78 -2.06 -1.93
CA GLY A 105 -5.22 -1.94 -1.77
C GLY A 105 -5.61 -0.70 -0.97
N GLY A 106 -6.75 -0.09 -1.31
CA GLY A 106 -7.22 1.13 -0.66
C GLY A 106 -7.98 0.85 0.63
N TYR A 107 -9.17 0.29 0.50
CA TYR A 107 -10.09 0.09 1.61
C TYR A 107 -9.61 -0.89 2.66
N GLU A 108 -9.16 -2.07 2.26
CA GLU A 108 -8.78 -3.13 3.19
C GLU A 108 -7.62 -2.71 4.09
N VAL A 109 -6.62 -2.04 3.51
CA VAL A 109 -5.49 -1.47 4.25
C VAL A 109 -5.96 -0.33 5.15
N ALA A 110 -6.75 0.61 4.64
CA ALA A 110 -7.28 1.73 5.42
C ALA A 110 -8.17 1.25 6.57
N LYS A 111 -9.02 0.24 6.35
CA LYS A 111 -9.90 -0.34 7.37
C LYS A 111 -9.12 -1.06 8.46
N MET A 112 -8.07 -1.78 8.09
CA MET A 112 -7.17 -2.40 9.06
C MET A 112 -6.49 -1.33 9.93
N LEU A 113 -5.95 -0.25 9.31
CA LEU A 113 -5.31 0.85 10.02
C LEU A 113 -6.28 1.61 10.94
N GLU A 114 -7.54 1.80 10.53
CA GLU A 114 -8.61 2.34 11.37
C GLU A 114 -8.85 1.45 12.61
N ASN A 115 -8.92 0.13 12.42
CA ASN A 115 -9.07 -0.83 13.52
C ASN A 115 -7.85 -0.84 14.46
N GLN A 116 -6.66 -0.53 13.95
CA GLN A 116 -5.43 -0.35 14.71
C GLN A 116 -5.31 1.04 15.37
N ARG A 117 -6.37 1.86 15.29
CA ARG A 117 -6.43 3.18 15.91
C ARG A 117 -5.27 4.10 15.50
N CYS A 118 -5.01 4.19 14.19
CA CYS A 118 -4.22 5.30 13.67
C CYS A 118 -4.98 6.61 13.88
N ASP A 119 -4.26 7.71 14.04
CA ASP A 119 -4.87 9.02 14.29
C ASP A 119 -5.37 9.64 12.98
N TYR A 120 -4.62 9.46 11.90
CA TYR A 120 -4.90 9.97 10.57
C TYR A 120 -4.58 8.94 9.48
N LEU A 121 -5.31 9.04 8.38
CA LEU A 121 -4.87 8.52 7.09
C LEU A 121 -4.40 9.68 6.22
N ALA A 122 -3.46 9.42 5.31
CA ALA A 122 -3.06 10.41 4.31
C ALA A 122 -3.08 9.80 2.90
N VAL A 123 -3.69 10.55 1.98
CA VAL A 123 -3.80 10.21 0.56
C VAL A 123 -3.11 11.28 -0.28
N ALA A 124 -2.85 11.00 -1.56
CA ALA A 124 -2.24 11.97 -2.46
C ALA A 124 -3.28 12.96 -3.00
N PHE A 125 -4.42 12.50 -3.44
CA PHE A 125 -5.46 13.27 -4.10
C PHE A 125 -6.84 13.07 -3.47
N ALA A 126 -7.74 14.03 -3.70
CA ALA A 126 -9.08 14.05 -3.10
C ALA A 126 -9.94 12.82 -3.49
N ASP A 127 -9.83 12.34 -4.72
CA ASP A 127 -10.59 11.18 -5.21
C ASP A 127 -10.24 9.88 -4.46
N GLU A 128 -8.98 9.70 -4.04
CA GLU A 128 -8.60 8.60 -3.16
C GLU A 128 -9.32 8.68 -1.82
N GLY A 129 -9.34 9.88 -1.19
CA GLY A 129 -10.03 10.12 0.07
C GLY A 129 -11.55 9.93 -0.05
N VAL A 130 -12.15 10.39 -1.14
CA VAL A 130 -13.58 10.20 -1.45
C VAL A 130 -13.91 8.72 -1.59
N SER A 131 -13.06 7.94 -2.26
CA SER A 131 -13.25 6.49 -2.36
C SER A 131 -13.28 5.84 -0.98
N LEU A 132 -12.33 6.16 -0.11
CA LEU A 132 -12.27 5.64 1.26
C LEU A 132 -13.51 6.05 2.08
N ARG A 133 -13.97 7.31 1.96
CA ARG A 133 -15.20 7.77 2.64
C ARG A 133 -16.45 7.02 2.17
N ARG A 134 -16.57 6.78 0.85
CA ARG A 134 -17.71 6.02 0.28
C ARG A 134 -17.74 4.57 0.77
N GLU A 135 -16.59 4.01 1.07
CA GLU A 135 -16.44 2.66 1.62
C GLU A 135 -16.57 2.62 3.15
N GLY A 136 -16.80 3.78 3.82
CA GLY A 136 -17.15 3.87 5.24
C GLY A 136 -15.96 4.08 6.18
N ILE A 137 -14.81 4.54 5.69
CA ILE A 137 -13.70 4.96 6.54
C ILE A 137 -14.06 6.27 7.25
N SER A 138 -13.96 6.31 8.58
CA SER A 138 -14.34 7.42 9.44
C SER A 138 -13.16 8.25 9.95
N LEU A 139 -11.94 7.68 9.98
CA LEU A 139 -10.73 8.39 10.40
C LEU A 139 -10.55 9.73 9.67
N PRO A 140 -9.97 10.77 10.28
CA PRO A 140 -9.52 11.96 9.57
C PRO A 140 -8.62 11.58 8.39
N ILE A 141 -8.79 12.25 7.24
CA ILE A 141 -8.01 11.99 6.03
C ILE A 141 -7.37 13.29 5.56
N LEU A 142 -6.05 13.32 5.61
CA LEU A 142 -5.22 14.39 5.06
C LEU A 142 -5.00 14.17 3.56
N VAL A 143 -5.27 15.19 2.74
CA VAL A 143 -5.01 15.19 1.30
C VAL A 143 -3.77 16.02 0.99
N LEU A 144 -2.71 15.40 0.46
CA LEU A 144 -1.38 16.00 0.31
C LEU A 144 -1.21 16.87 -0.97
N ASN A 145 -2.02 16.67 -1.99
CA ASN A 145 -2.01 17.49 -3.20
C ASN A 145 -3.42 18.03 -3.42
N ALA A 146 -3.86 18.86 -2.47
CA ALA A 146 -5.16 19.50 -2.54
C ALA A 146 -5.15 20.60 -3.61
N ASP A 147 -5.96 20.44 -4.64
CA ASP A 147 -6.15 21.43 -5.72
C ASP A 147 -7.51 22.11 -5.63
N ALA A 148 -7.61 23.29 -6.22
CA ALA A 148 -8.80 24.11 -6.14
C ALA A 148 -10.06 23.45 -6.76
N TRP A 149 -9.88 22.56 -7.73
CA TRP A 149 -10.99 21.89 -8.40
C TRP A 149 -11.63 20.82 -7.47
N SER A 150 -10.88 20.35 -6.50
CA SER A 150 -11.31 19.33 -5.55
C SER A 150 -11.88 19.89 -4.25
N PHE A 151 -11.73 21.18 -3.95
CA PHE A 151 -12.10 21.77 -2.64
C PHE A 151 -13.56 21.54 -2.26
N SER A 152 -14.50 21.77 -3.16
CA SER A 152 -15.92 21.52 -2.89
C SER A 152 -16.19 20.05 -2.55
N GLN A 153 -15.54 19.13 -3.25
CA GLN A 153 -15.64 17.71 -2.99
C GLN A 153 -14.98 17.33 -1.66
N MET A 154 -13.81 17.89 -1.35
CA MET A 154 -13.13 17.67 -0.06
C MET A 154 -14.01 18.11 1.12
N ILE A 155 -14.63 19.27 1.03
CA ILE A 155 -15.59 19.78 2.03
C ILE A 155 -16.75 18.79 2.20
N SER A 156 -17.36 18.36 1.10
CA SER A 156 -18.52 17.45 1.10
C SER A 156 -18.22 16.11 1.75
N TYR A 157 -17.01 15.61 1.61
CA TYR A 157 -16.56 14.32 2.16
C TYR A 157 -15.71 14.47 3.43
N ARG A 158 -15.62 15.68 4.00
CA ARG A 158 -14.84 15.97 5.22
C ARG A 158 -13.39 15.48 5.11
N LEU A 159 -12.71 15.88 4.01
CA LEU A 159 -11.30 15.64 3.79
C LEU A 159 -10.51 16.89 4.14
N GLU A 160 -9.40 16.74 4.83
CA GLU A 160 -8.60 17.84 5.36
C GLU A 160 -7.46 18.19 4.39
N PRO A 161 -7.43 19.43 3.82
CA PRO A 161 -6.43 19.77 2.81
C PRO A 161 -5.07 20.13 3.39
N GLU A 162 -4.00 19.70 2.71
CA GLU A 162 -2.69 20.36 2.77
C GLU A 162 -2.82 21.75 2.10
N ILE A 163 -2.41 22.79 2.80
CA ILE A 163 -2.30 24.17 2.28
C ILE A 163 -0.82 24.53 2.19
N TYR A 164 -0.35 24.81 0.99
CA TYR A 164 1.07 24.93 0.67
C TYR A 164 1.45 26.25 -0.02
N SER A 165 0.47 27.13 -0.32
CA SER A 165 0.72 28.42 -0.94
C SER A 165 -0.37 29.45 -0.58
N LEU A 166 -0.05 30.73 -0.73
CA LEU A 166 -1.02 31.81 -0.53
C LEU A 166 -2.22 31.69 -1.48
N THR A 167 -1.99 31.22 -2.68
CA THR A 167 -3.07 31.00 -3.67
C THR A 167 -4.01 29.90 -3.20
N SER A 168 -3.49 28.74 -2.78
CA SER A 168 -4.31 27.64 -2.29
C SER A 168 -5.09 28.03 -1.04
N LEU A 169 -4.46 28.80 -0.11
CA LEU A 169 -5.12 29.30 1.09
C LEU A 169 -6.31 30.21 0.76
N LYS A 170 -6.09 31.23 -0.08
CA LYS A 170 -7.15 32.19 -0.47
C LYS A 170 -8.30 31.51 -1.21
N MET A 171 -8.00 30.57 -2.11
CA MET A 171 -9.01 29.82 -2.87
C MET A 171 -9.82 28.89 -1.95
N PHE A 172 -9.18 28.25 -0.98
CA PHE A 172 -9.88 27.38 -0.03
C PHE A 172 -10.80 28.20 0.91
N ILE A 173 -10.31 29.33 1.42
CA ILE A 173 -11.14 30.25 2.24
C ILE A 173 -12.36 30.72 1.43
N SER A 174 -12.19 31.13 0.18
CA SER A 174 -13.31 31.54 -0.68
C SER A 174 -14.32 30.43 -0.91
N GLU A 175 -13.88 29.18 -1.02
CA GLU A 175 -14.79 28.02 -1.14
C GLU A 175 -15.58 27.78 0.14
N LEU A 176 -14.95 27.93 1.30
CA LEU A 176 -15.61 27.84 2.61
C LEU A 176 -16.62 28.98 2.81
N GLU A 177 -16.31 30.20 2.33
CA GLU A 177 -17.24 31.32 2.35
C GLU A 177 -18.49 31.04 1.54
N ARG A 178 -18.33 30.50 0.32
CA ARG A 178 -19.47 30.09 -0.53
C ARG A 178 -20.31 28.98 0.13
N SER A 179 -19.66 28.11 0.87
CA SER A 179 -20.32 27.00 1.57
C SER A 179 -20.88 27.37 2.94
N GLY A 180 -20.60 28.58 3.47
CA GLY A 180 -21.04 29.04 4.79
C GLY A 180 -20.40 28.24 5.94
N ILE A 181 -19.21 27.72 5.80
CA ILE A 181 -18.53 26.86 6.78
C ILE A 181 -17.44 27.64 7.50
N ASP A 182 -17.39 27.50 8.81
CA ASP A 182 -16.35 28.06 9.68
C ASP A 182 -15.55 26.98 10.36
N ASN A 183 -14.33 27.33 10.81
CA ASN A 183 -13.41 26.46 11.56
C ASN A 183 -13.08 25.13 10.86
N TYR A 184 -12.94 25.16 9.53
CA TYR A 184 -12.58 23.95 8.80
C TYR A 184 -11.11 23.59 9.03
N PRO A 185 -10.77 22.33 9.36
CA PRO A 185 -9.40 21.91 9.63
C PRO A 185 -8.54 21.96 8.36
N ILE A 186 -7.37 22.56 8.47
CA ILE A 186 -6.34 22.59 7.42
C ILE A 186 -4.98 22.19 7.97
N HIS A 187 -4.10 21.74 7.10
CA HIS A 187 -2.72 21.36 7.44
C HIS A 187 -1.76 22.26 6.67
N LEU A 188 -1.00 23.09 7.39
CA LEU A 188 -0.02 23.98 6.76
C LEU A 188 1.25 23.24 6.42
N LYS A 189 1.63 23.30 5.15
CA LYS A 189 2.90 22.76 4.67
C LYS A 189 3.98 23.82 4.69
N LEU A 190 5.11 23.50 5.33
CA LEU A 190 6.31 24.33 5.35
C LEU A 190 7.39 23.73 4.44
N ASP A 191 8.09 24.56 3.68
CA ASP A 191 9.26 24.14 2.94
C ASP A 191 10.53 24.37 3.77
N THR A 192 11.17 23.28 4.14
CA THR A 192 12.41 23.27 4.92
C THR A 192 13.61 22.77 4.11
N GLY A 193 13.49 22.79 2.76
CA GLY A 193 14.61 22.41 1.90
C GLY A 193 14.33 21.27 0.91
N MET A 194 13.10 20.74 0.87
CA MET A 194 12.73 19.79 -0.19
C MET A 194 12.35 20.51 -1.49
N HIS A 195 11.93 21.76 -1.43
CA HIS A 195 11.60 22.64 -2.56
C HIS A 195 10.57 22.05 -3.54
N ARG A 196 9.58 21.34 -3.00
CA ARG A 196 8.47 20.77 -3.76
C ARG A 196 7.18 21.56 -3.56
N LEU A 197 6.69 21.65 -2.34
CA LEU A 197 5.52 22.39 -1.90
C LEU A 197 5.76 22.90 -0.48
N GLY A 198 5.15 24.03 -0.12
CA GLY A 198 5.19 24.59 1.24
C GLY A 198 5.59 26.06 1.28
N PHE A 199 5.21 26.70 2.35
CA PHE A 199 5.55 28.10 2.62
C PHE A 199 7.01 28.23 3.08
N ASN A 200 7.74 29.17 2.52
CA ASN A 200 8.97 29.70 3.12
C ASN A 200 8.63 30.71 4.24
N SER A 201 9.63 31.28 4.92
CA SER A 201 9.41 32.19 6.05
C SER A 201 8.65 33.46 5.66
N GLU A 202 8.90 34.03 4.48
CA GLU A 202 8.23 35.25 4.00
C GLU A 202 6.78 35.01 3.63
N GLU A 203 6.53 33.94 2.86
CA GLU A 203 5.16 33.53 2.47
C GLU A 203 4.34 33.09 3.70
N LEU A 204 5.01 32.46 4.69
CA LEU A 204 4.36 32.07 5.95
C LEU A 204 3.86 33.30 6.70
N SER A 205 4.64 34.39 6.83
CA SER A 205 4.17 35.61 7.45
C SER A 205 2.89 36.13 6.81
N GLN A 206 2.84 36.19 5.48
CA GLN A 206 1.64 36.65 4.75
C GLN A 206 0.46 35.67 4.95
N ALA A 207 0.71 34.36 5.02
CA ALA A 207 -0.33 33.39 5.30
C ALA A 207 -0.91 33.55 6.71
N LEU A 208 -0.04 33.83 7.69
CA LEU A 208 -0.44 34.04 9.09
C LEU A 208 -1.31 35.32 9.26
N ASP A 209 -1.03 36.39 8.51
CA ASP A 209 -1.88 37.60 8.47
C ASP A 209 -3.30 37.27 7.96
N ILE A 210 -3.41 36.44 6.93
CA ILE A 210 -4.70 35.99 6.40
C ILE A 210 -5.42 35.09 7.42
N LEU A 211 -4.70 34.14 8.03
CA LEU A 211 -5.25 33.18 8.98
C LEU A 211 -5.74 33.86 10.27
N SER A 212 -5.01 34.87 10.77
CA SER A 212 -5.41 35.63 11.96
C SER A 212 -6.73 36.40 11.79
N SER A 213 -7.02 36.78 10.55
CA SER A 213 -8.23 37.54 10.20
C SER A 213 -9.42 36.67 9.77
N SER A 214 -9.19 35.38 9.48
CA SER A 214 -10.21 34.47 8.94
C SER A 214 -10.75 33.50 9.98
N LYS A 215 -12.07 33.44 10.11
CA LYS A 215 -12.77 32.42 10.93
C LYS A 215 -13.09 31.14 10.15
N ARG A 216 -12.78 31.10 8.85
CA ARG A 216 -13.16 29.99 7.96
C ARG A 216 -12.34 28.74 8.20
N VAL A 217 -11.08 28.90 8.58
CA VAL A 217 -10.13 27.80 8.72
C VAL A 217 -9.54 27.73 10.12
N GLN A 218 -9.21 26.51 10.54
CA GLN A 218 -8.46 26.22 11.77
C GLN A 218 -7.20 25.44 11.38
N ILE A 219 -6.03 25.91 11.82
CA ILE A 219 -4.81 25.15 11.68
C ILE A 219 -4.89 23.90 12.56
N LYS A 220 -5.01 22.74 11.94
CA LYS A 220 -5.04 21.46 12.65
C LYS A 220 -3.63 20.91 12.85
N SER A 221 -2.80 21.05 11.85
CA SER A 221 -1.38 20.71 11.97
C SER A 221 -0.48 21.58 11.09
N VAL A 222 0.78 21.58 11.43
CA VAL A 222 1.88 22.19 10.67
C VAL A 222 2.89 21.10 10.38
N PHE A 223 3.36 20.98 9.14
CA PHE A 223 4.29 19.92 8.78
C PHE A 223 5.24 20.26 7.64
N SER A 224 6.32 19.51 7.58
CA SER A 224 7.28 19.54 6.47
C SER A 224 7.61 18.13 6.00
N HIS A 225 8.60 17.96 5.14
CA HIS A 225 9.05 16.65 4.65
C HIS A 225 10.57 16.60 4.54
N LEU A 226 11.17 15.58 5.14
CA LEU A 226 12.59 15.31 5.08
C LEU A 226 12.97 14.71 3.72
N ALA A 227 13.93 15.28 3.06
CA ALA A 227 14.29 14.94 1.68
C ALA A 227 15.18 13.69 1.58
N ALA A 228 16.03 13.45 2.59
CA ALA A 228 17.06 12.42 2.55
C ALA A 228 17.29 11.74 3.90
N SER A 229 16.22 11.54 4.67
CA SER A 229 16.30 10.92 6.01
C SER A 229 16.66 9.42 5.97
N ASP A 230 16.63 8.79 4.82
CA ASP A 230 17.01 7.39 4.56
C ASP A 230 18.49 7.22 4.21
N GLU A 231 19.22 8.30 3.89
CA GLU A 231 20.62 8.27 3.47
C GLU A 231 21.53 8.91 4.53
N SER A 232 22.43 8.12 5.14
CA SER A 232 23.34 8.61 6.21
C SER A 232 24.30 9.70 5.75
N ALA A 233 24.65 9.73 4.47
CA ALA A 233 25.48 10.78 3.88
C ALA A 233 24.86 12.19 3.99
N HIS A 234 23.55 12.28 4.22
CA HIS A 234 22.78 13.52 4.29
C HIS A 234 22.23 13.83 5.68
N ASP A 235 22.76 13.23 6.74
CA ASP A 235 22.26 13.40 8.11
C ASP A 235 22.36 14.86 8.59
N GLU A 236 23.43 15.57 8.23
CA GLU A 236 23.58 16.98 8.58
C GLU A 236 22.52 17.85 7.91
N PHE A 237 22.25 17.62 6.63
CA PHE A 237 21.17 18.29 5.90
C PHE A 237 19.79 17.99 6.53
N THR A 238 19.54 16.75 6.90
CA THR A 238 18.29 16.32 7.56
C THR A 238 18.10 17.05 8.90
N ARG A 239 19.14 17.16 9.72
CA ARG A 239 19.09 17.95 10.97
C ARG A 239 18.89 19.44 10.71
N GLY A 240 19.47 19.97 9.65
CA GLY A 240 19.22 21.35 9.20
C GLY A 240 17.74 21.58 8.84
N GLN A 241 17.09 20.63 8.17
CA GLN A 241 15.65 20.70 7.88
C GLN A 241 14.80 20.67 9.15
N ILE A 242 15.18 19.87 10.17
CA ILE A 242 14.49 19.80 11.46
C ILE A 242 14.60 21.15 12.19
N ALA A 243 15.79 21.70 12.30
CA ALA A 243 16.03 23.01 12.93
C ALA A 243 15.26 24.15 12.23
N GLN A 244 15.22 24.13 10.90
CA GLN A 244 14.43 25.11 10.14
C GLN A 244 12.93 24.94 10.40
N PHE A 245 12.42 23.70 10.51
CA PHE A 245 11.03 23.43 10.86
C PHE A 245 10.67 24.01 12.23
N GLU A 246 11.52 23.82 13.25
CA GLU A 246 11.34 24.41 14.58
C GLU A 246 11.30 25.93 14.55
N SER A 247 12.20 26.54 13.77
CA SER A 247 12.24 28.00 13.58
C SER A 247 10.94 28.53 12.96
N LEU A 248 10.41 27.88 11.93
CA LEU A 248 9.16 28.27 11.29
C LEU A 248 7.95 28.02 12.21
N CYS A 249 7.93 26.97 13.01
CA CYS A 249 6.92 26.75 14.04
C CYS A 249 6.96 27.87 15.10
N SER A 250 8.16 28.29 15.54
CA SER A 250 8.32 29.40 16.46
C SER A 250 7.78 30.73 15.90
N GLN A 251 7.91 30.96 14.59
CA GLN A 251 7.31 32.11 13.89
C GLN A 251 5.77 32.05 13.96
N ILE A 252 5.16 30.86 13.79
CA ILE A 252 3.71 30.66 13.93
C ILE A 252 3.28 30.97 15.36
N ASP A 253 3.96 30.44 16.38
CA ASP A 253 3.64 30.60 17.79
C ASP A 253 3.69 32.09 18.24
N GLN A 254 4.64 32.85 17.69
CA GLN A 254 4.78 34.29 17.94
C GLN A 254 3.66 35.10 17.30
N HIS A 255 3.21 34.70 16.11
CA HIS A 255 2.18 35.43 15.35
C HIS A 255 0.75 35.08 15.80
N LEU A 256 0.50 33.80 16.09
CA LEU A 256 -0.81 33.27 16.52
C LEU A 256 -0.73 32.81 17.98
N THR A 257 -0.62 33.76 18.91
CA THR A 257 -0.49 33.46 20.34
C THR A 257 -1.63 32.58 20.84
N GLY A 258 -1.29 31.41 21.41
CA GLY A 258 -2.25 30.43 21.92
C GLY A 258 -2.86 29.51 20.86
N ALA A 259 -2.34 29.49 19.65
CA ALA A 259 -2.73 28.49 18.65
C ALA A 259 -2.33 27.07 19.11
N ASP A 260 -3.29 26.15 19.06
CA ASP A 260 -3.09 24.74 19.37
C ASP A 260 -3.09 23.94 18.05
N TYR A 261 -1.95 23.43 17.67
CA TYR A 261 -1.76 22.66 16.44
C TYR A 261 -0.72 21.57 16.59
N ILE A 262 -0.90 20.49 15.83
CA ILE A 262 -0.03 19.32 15.82
C ILE A 262 1.18 19.57 14.91
N ARG A 263 2.40 19.28 15.36
CA ARG A 263 3.65 19.40 14.59
C ARG A 263 4.12 18.03 14.11
N HIS A 264 4.46 17.88 12.83
CA HIS A 264 4.99 16.64 12.32
C HIS A 264 5.92 16.83 11.11
N ILE A 265 7.10 16.21 11.13
CA ILE A 265 8.06 16.23 10.03
C ILE A 265 8.53 14.82 9.66
N ALA A 266 8.67 13.91 10.62
CA ALA A 266 9.22 12.57 10.43
C ALA A 266 8.40 11.75 9.44
N ASN A 267 9.08 11.14 8.47
CA ASN A 267 8.60 10.05 7.63
C ASN A 267 9.02 8.68 8.23
N SER A 268 8.80 7.55 7.53
CA SER A 268 9.18 6.22 8.03
C SER A 268 10.66 6.13 8.39
N ALA A 269 11.55 6.62 7.53
CA ALA A 269 12.99 6.58 7.76
C ALA A 269 13.42 7.43 8.97
N ALA A 270 12.86 8.64 9.07
CA ALA A 270 13.14 9.51 10.21
C ALA A 270 12.60 8.93 11.53
N THR A 271 11.48 8.23 11.51
CA THR A 271 10.96 7.53 12.70
C THR A 271 11.96 6.49 13.24
N GLU A 272 12.77 5.90 12.37
CA GLU A 272 13.80 4.93 12.76
C GLU A 272 15.14 5.57 13.11
N ARG A 273 15.52 6.69 12.46
CA ARG A 273 16.89 7.23 12.49
C ARG A 273 17.03 8.55 13.24
N PHE A 274 15.96 9.33 13.38
CA PHE A 274 15.99 10.68 13.93
C PHE A 274 14.93 10.87 15.03
N PRO A 275 15.20 10.39 16.27
CA PRO A 275 14.26 10.60 17.38
C PRO A 275 13.91 12.07 17.62
N GLU A 276 14.85 12.99 17.34
CA GLU A 276 14.67 14.43 17.43
C GLU A 276 13.65 15.01 16.42
N ALA A 277 13.35 14.28 15.34
CA ALA A 277 12.30 14.66 14.39
C ALA A 277 10.89 14.25 14.84
N THR A 278 10.77 13.52 15.94
CA THR A 278 9.50 13.09 16.51
C THR A 278 8.90 14.24 17.33
N PHE A 279 7.98 14.96 16.74
CA PHE A 279 7.17 15.96 17.41
C PHE A 279 5.88 15.34 17.96
N ASP A 280 4.73 15.97 17.69
CA ASP A 280 3.46 15.48 18.20
C ASP A 280 2.92 14.26 17.40
N MET A 281 3.36 14.12 16.15
CA MET A 281 2.88 13.06 15.25
C MET A 281 3.95 12.70 14.20
N VAL A 282 3.92 11.46 13.69
CA VAL A 282 4.78 10.97 12.60
C VAL A 282 3.96 10.50 11.42
N ARG A 283 4.55 10.49 10.21
CA ARG A 283 3.91 9.96 8.99
C ARG A 283 4.58 8.68 8.55
N ILE A 284 3.94 7.55 8.80
CA ILE A 284 4.45 6.25 8.44
C ILE A 284 3.90 5.84 7.06
N GLY A 285 4.81 5.69 6.10
CA GLY A 285 4.51 5.27 4.73
C GLY A 285 5.09 3.90 4.44
N ILE A 286 6.23 3.87 3.76
CA ILE A 286 6.83 2.62 3.25
C ILE A 286 7.17 1.62 4.36
N GLY A 287 7.43 2.08 5.56
CA GLY A 287 7.65 1.21 6.72
C GLY A 287 6.46 0.32 7.05
N LEU A 288 5.21 0.79 6.83
CA LEU A 288 4.02 -0.06 6.96
C LEU A 288 4.09 -1.27 6.03
N TYR A 289 4.68 -1.08 4.85
CA TYR A 289 4.75 -2.07 3.78
C TYR A 289 6.04 -2.92 3.83
N GLY A 290 6.78 -2.85 4.95
CA GLY A 290 7.90 -3.74 5.23
C GLY A 290 9.24 -3.29 4.68
N ILE A 291 9.39 -2.01 4.32
CA ILE A 291 10.65 -1.44 3.84
C ILE A 291 11.22 -0.50 4.90
N SER A 292 12.41 -0.80 5.38
CA SER A 292 13.13 -0.03 6.40
C SER A 292 14.30 0.75 5.80
N ALA A 293 14.66 1.86 6.46
CA ALA A 293 15.88 2.62 6.21
C ALA A 293 17.08 2.09 7.02
N VAL A 294 16.87 1.14 7.93
CA VAL A 294 17.90 0.50 8.74
C VAL A 294 17.99 -0.98 8.42
N GLU A 295 19.22 -1.52 8.39
CA GLU A 295 19.45 -2.92 8.03
C GLU A 295 18.91 -3.88 9.10
N ASP A 296 19.20 -3.58 10.37
CA ASP A 296 18.80 -4.42 11.50
C ASP A 296 17.42 -3.97 12.02
N ASN A 297 16.37 -4.49 11.39
CA ASN A 297 14.99 -4.16 11.71
C ASN A 297 14.11 -5.43 11.77
N ASN A 298 12.93 -5.28 12.41
CA ASN A 298 11.94 -6.36 12.56
C ASN A 298 10.69 -6.14 11.70
N LEU A 299 10.79 -5.38 10.61
CA LEU A 299 9.68 -5.23 9.68
C LEU A 299 9.44 -6.54 8.92
N GLN A 300 8.17 -6.90 8.79
CA GLN A 300 7.74 -8.10 8.08
C GLN A 300 7.42 -7.80 6.61
N ASN A 301 7.70 -8.77 5.74
CA ASN A 301 7.26 -8.71 4.34
C ASN A 301 5.73 -8.68 4.27
N VAL A 302 5.19 -7.69 3.55
CA VAL A 302 3.75 -7.46 3.45
C VAL A 302 3.15 -8.10 2.21
N CYS A 303 3.90 -8.15 1.10
CA CYS A 303 3.32 -8.56 -0.17
C CYS A 303 4.14 -9.63 -0.88
N THR A 304 3.42 -10.53 -1.55
CA THR A 304 4.00 -11.59 -2.37
C THR A 304 3.25 -11.66 -3.70
N LEU A 305 3.96 -11.45 -4.80
CA LEU A 305 3.40 -11.55 -6.15
C LEU A 305 3.57 -12.98 -6.65
N LYS A 306 2.46 -13.65 -6.90
CA LYS A 306 2.40 -15.06 -7.30
C LYS A 306 1.69 -15.26 -8.63
N THR A 307 2.12 -16.28 -9.34
CA THR A 307 1.45 -16.77 -10.55
C THR A 307 1.56 -18.31 -10.62
N LYS A 308 1.25 -18.90 -11.77
CA LYS A 308 1.35 -20.35 -11.98
C LYS A 308 2.01 -20.68 -13.31
N ILE A 309 2.62 -21.85 -13.40
CA ILE A 309 3.06 -22.41 -14.69
C ILE A 309 1.84 -22.76 -15.53
N VAL A 310 1.79 -22.27 -16.76
CA VAL A 310 0.67 -22.57 -17.70
C VAL A 310 1.09 -23.51 -18.83
N GLN A 311 2.38 -23.59 -19.13
CA GLN A 311 2.89 -24.53 -20.14
C GLN A 311 4.36 -24.82 -19.89
N ILE A 312 4.77 -26.05 -20.15
CA ILE A 312 6.18 -26.49 -20.12
C ILE A 312 6.58 -26.92 -21.53
N LYS A 313 7.79 -26.53 -21.97
CA LYS A 313 8.35 -26.91 -23.28
C LYS A 313 9.81 -27.33 -23.14
N HIS A 314 10.18 -28.32 -23.95
CA HIS A 314 11.57 -28.69 -24.16
C HIS A 314 12.10 -27.98 -25.42
N ILE A 315 13.24 -27.34 -25.31
CA ILE A 315 13.87 -26.53 -26.35
C ILE A 315 15.21 -27.13 -26.67
N SER A 316 15.45 -27.41 -27.96
CA SER A 316 16.70 -28.01 -28.42
C SER A 316 17.84 -26.98 -28.38
N ALA A 317 19.08 -27.51 -28.29
CA ALA A 317 20.27 -26.67 -28.39
C ALA A 317 20.29 -25.88 -29.71
N GLY A 318 20.64 -24.59 -29.65
CA GLY A 318 20.65 -23.65 -30.77
C GLY A 318 19.33 -22.93 -31.03
N GLU A 319 18.21 -23.34 -30.42
CA GLU A 319 16.94 -22.64 -30.56
C GLU A 319 16.92 -21.33 -29.75
N THR A 320 16.00 -20.47 -30.11
CA THR A 320 15.85 -19.14 -29.48
C THR A 320 14.45 -18.95 -28.86
N ILE A 321 14.38 -18.14 -27.81
CA ILE A 321 13.19 -18.00 -26.95
C ILE A 321 12.76 -16.53 -26.91
N GLY A 322 11.47 -16.28 -27.14
CA GLY A 322 10.83 -14.99 -26.97
C GLY A 322 11.11 -13.96 -28.07
N TYR A 323 10.56 -12.76 -27.88
CA TYR A 323 10.66 -11.66 -28.82
C TYR A 323 12.11 -11.21 -29.05
N GLY A 324 12.43 -10.91 -30.33
CA GLY A 324 13.77 -10.51 -30.75
C GLY A 324 14.77 -11.64 -30.68
N ARG A 325 14.34 -12.86 -30.36
CA ARG A 325 15.21 -14.04 -30.23
C ARG A 325 16.34 -13.83 -29.22
N HIS A 326 16.08 -13.06 -28.15
CA HIS A 326 17.09 -12.71 -27.15
C HIS A 326 17.40 -13.86 -26.19
N GLY A 327 16.42 -14.71 -25.85
CA GLY A 327 16.65 -15.95 -25.13
C GLY A 327 17.32 -16.97 -26.04
N ARG A 328 18.34 -17.69 -25.53
CA ARG A 328 19.08 -18.72 -26.26
C ARG A 328 19.19 -20.00 -25.45
N ALA A 329 19.04 -21.12 -26.14
CA ALA A 329 19.28 -22.44 -25.59
C ALA A 329 20.65 -22.91 -26.08
N ASP A 330 21.73 -22.67 -25.33
CA ASP A 330 23.08 -23.13 -25.69
C ASP A 330 23.22 -24.65 -25.54
N GLN A 331 22.34 -25.26 -24.76
CA GLN A 331 22.15 -26.72 -24.61
C GLN A 331 20.62 -26.99 -24.54
N GLU A 332 20.24 -28.25 -24.49
CA GLU A 332 18.83 -28.58 -24.26
C GLU A 332 18.31 -27.93 -22.97
N LYS A 333 17.16 -27.26 -23.06
CA LYS A 333 16.52 -26.55 -21.94
C LYS A 333 15.08 -27.01 -21.77
N THR A 334 14.64 -27.00 -20.53
CA THR A 334 13.20 -27.03 -20.18
C THR A 334 12.79 -25.65 -19.75
N ILE A 335 11.81 -25.06 -20.43
CA ILE A 335 11.28 -23.75 -20.09
C ILE A 335 9.82 -23.85 -19.66
N ALA A 336 9.41 -22.98 -18.74
CA ALA A 336 8.02 -22.83 -18.35
C ALA A 336 7.50 -21.44 -18.71
N THR A 337 6.28 -21.37 -19.23
CA THR A 337 5.57 -20.11 -19.47
C THR A 337 4.72 -19.78 -18.26
N ILE A 338 4.80 -18.53 -17.80
CA ILE A 338 4.01 -17.99 -16.70
C ILE A 338 3.19 -16.78 -17.17
N PRO A 339 1.88 -16.63 -16.77
CA PRO A 339 0.98 -15.62 -17.26
C PRO A 339 1.13 -14.31 -16.46
N ILE A 340 2.30 -13.69 -16.55
CA ILE A 340 2.60 -12.37 -16.04
C ILE A 340 3.56 -11.67 -17.01
N GLY A 341 3.28 -10.40 -17.28
CA GLY A 341 4.10 -9.58 -18.15
C GLY A 341 4.16 -8.11 -17.73
N TYR A 342 4.68 -7.25 -18.62
CA TYR A 342 4.86 -5.84 -18.25
C TYR A 342 3.53 -5.08 -18.09
N ALA A 343 2.42 -5.55 -18.66
CA ALA A 343 1.11 -4.97 -18.42
C ALA A 343 0.54 -5.32 -17.02
N ASP A 344 1.15 -6.29 -16.32
CA ASP A 344 0.85 -6.62 -14.92
C ASP A 344 1.73 -5.85 -13.94
N GLY A 345 2.83 -5.25 -14.44
CA GLY A 345 3.83 -4.56 -13.63
C GLY A 345 5.18 -5.30 -13.54
N LEU A 346 5.36 -6.42 -14.25
CA LEU A 346 6.66 -7.08 -14.35
C LEU A 346 7.52 -6.37 -15.39
N ASP A 347 8.43 -5.50 -14.93
CA ASP A 347 9.25 -4.67 -15.81
C ASP A 347 10.04 -5.52 -16.83
N ARG A 348 10.09 -5.03 -18.08
CA ARG A 348 10.74 -5.74 -19.17
C ARG A 348 12.26 -5.92 -18.96
N ARG A 349 12.89 -5.03 -18.19
CA ARG A 349 14.31 -5.11 -17.80
C ARG A 349 14.65 -6.34 -16.94
N LEU A 350 13.66 -6.98 -16.34
CA LEU A 350 13.82 -8.21 -15.54
C LEU A 350 14.02 -9.47 -16.40
N GLY A 351 13.83 -9.38 -17.72
CA GLY A 351 14.10 -10.45 -18.66
C GLY A 351 15.59 -10.76 -18.83
N ASN A 352 15.88 -11.76 -19.67
CA ASN A 352 17.25 -12.16 -20.08
C ASN A 352 18.18 -12.53 -18.90
N GLY A 353 17.64 -13.16 -17.86
CA GLY A 353 18.41 -13.62 -16.70
C GLY A 353 18.61 -12.56 -15.60
N ASN A 354 18.12 -11.33 -15.78
CA ASN A 354 18.30 -10.27 -14.79
C ASN A 354 17.52 -10.51 -13.50
N TRP A 355 16.46 -11.32 -13.55
CA TRP A 355 15.67 -11.70 -12.37
C TRP A 355 15.37 -13.19 -12.37
N SER A 356 15.33 -13.76 -11.16
CA SER A 356 14.90 -15.14 -10.95
C SER A 356 13.64 -15.17 -10.09
N VAL A 357 12.69 -16.01 -10.50
CA VAL A 357 11.46 -16.28 -9.76
C VAL A 357 11.60 -17.57 -8.96
N LYS A 358 10.87 -17.73 -7.86
CA LYS A 358 10.92 -18.93 -7.03
C LYS A 358 9.86 -19.94 -7.47
N VAL A 359 10.28 -21.20 -7.71
CA VAL A 359 9.42 -22.34 -8.02
C VAL A 359 9.75 -23.47 -7.04
N GLY A 360 8.82 -23.80 -6.15
CA GLY A 360 9.13 -24.65 -5.00
C GLY A 360 10.24 -24.03 -4.16
N ASP A 361 11.33 -24.78 -3.92
CA ASP A 361 12.51 -24.31 -3.18
C ASP A 361 13.65 -23.80 -4.07
N HIS A 362 13.40 -23.64 -5.37
CA HIS A 362 14.44 -23.29 -6.34
C HIS A 362 14.16 -21.94 -7.01
N PHE A 363 15.23 -21.29 -7.46
CA PHE A 363 15.14 -20.07 -8.26
C PHE A 363 15.35 -20.39 -9.74
N ALA A 364 14.43 -19.92 -10.58
CA ALA A 364 14.41 -20.07 -12.02
C ALA A 364 14.57 -18.71 -12.71
N PRO A 365 15.61 -18.46 -13.51
CA PRO A 365 15.80 -17.18 -14.18
C PRO A 365 14.76 -16.95 -15.28
N ILE A 366 14.34 -15.70 -15.46
CA ILE A 366 13.52 -15.30 -16.61
C ILE A 366 14.38 -15.39 -17.87
N ILE A 367 13.97 -16.17 -18.85
CA ILE A 367 14.68 -16.35 -20.12
C ILE A 367 14.01 -15.62 -21.26
N GLY A 368 14.80 -14.89 -22.05
CA GLY A 368 14.28 -14.02 -23.11
C GLY A 368 13.62 -12.76 -22.56
N ASN A 369 13.01 -11.98 -23.45
CA ASN A 369 12.32 -10.75 -23.08
C ASN A 369 11.00 -11.04 -22.38
N VAL A 370 10.67 -10.28 -21.33
CA VAL A 370 9.31 -10.24 -20.77
C VAL A 370 8.35 -9.71 -21.82
N CYS A 371 7.23 -10.42 -22.06
CA CYS A 371 6.18 -10.03 -22.99
C CYS A 371 5.11 -9.18 -22.28
N MET A 372 4.06 -8.78 -23.01
CA MET A 372 2.98 -7.97 -22.43
C MET A 372 2.26 -8.69 -21.30
N ASP A 373 1.89 -9.95 -21.50
CA ASP A 373 1.01 -10.72 -20.63
C ASP A 373 1.62 -12.02 -20.10
N THR A 374 2.82 -12.39 -20.57
CA THR A 374 3.51 -13.63 -20.21
C THR A 374 5.01 -13.43 -20.20
N CYS A 375 5.72 -14.32 -19.51
CA CYS A 375 7.16 -14.49 -19.70
C CYS A 375 7.55 -15.96 -19.56
N MET A 376 8.77 -16.29 -19.91
CA MET A 376 9.32 -17.64 -19.86
C MET A 376 10.42 -17.70 -18.79
N ILE A 377 10.49 -18.80 -18.08
CA ILE A 377 11.51 -19.08 -17.07
C ILE A 377 12.25 -20.37 -17.42
N ASP A 378 13.54 -20.42 -17.14
CA ASP A 378 14.36 -21.61 -17.31
C ASP A 378 14.19 -22.53 -16.09
N VAL A 379 13.53 -23.66 -16.30
CA VAL A 379 13.28 -24.68 -15.26
C VAL A 379 14.08 -25.95 -15.51
N SER A 380 15.17 -25.87 -16.30
CA SER A 380 16.05 -27.00 -16.58
C SER A 380 16.58 -27.60 -15.28
N GLY A 381 16.46 -28.91 -15.14
CA GLY A 381 16.88 -29.65 -13.96
C GLY A 381 15.92 -29.59 -12.76
N LEU A 382 14.80 -28.83 -12.87
CA LEU A 382 13.75 -28.81 -11.86
C LEU A 382 12.62 -29.79 -12.20
N THR A 383 12.03 -30.37 -11.18
CA THR A 383 10.80 -31.18 -11.31
C THR A 383 9.61 -30.28 -11.11
N VAL A 384 8.95 -29.90 -12.20
CA VAL A 384 7.81 -28.96 -12.18
C VAL A 384 6.67 -29.46 -13.06
N ASN A 385 5.45 -29.03 -12.76
CA ASN A 385 4.25 -29.35 -13.52
C ASN A 385 3.47 -28.06 -13.87
N GLU A 386 2.63 -28.16 -14.90
CA GLU A 386 1.64 -27.11 -15.18
C GLU A 386 0.68 -26.99 -13.99
N GLY A 387 0.43 -25.75 -13.55
CA GLY A 387 -0.33 -25.44 -12.36
C GLY A 387 0.50 -25.16 -11.10
N ASP A 388 1.79 -25.50 -11.09
CA ASP A 388 2.68 -25.21 -9.96
C ASP A 388 2.78 -23.70 -9.71
N SER A 389 2.89 -23.34 -8.43
CA SER A 389 2.98 -21.94 -7.99
C SER A 389 4.37 -21.37 -8.26
N VAL A 390 4.39 -20.13 -8.76
CA VAL A 390 5.61 -19.37 -9.01
C VAL A 390 5.54 -18.07 -8.24
N THR A 391 6.54 -17.77 -7.42
CA THR A 391 6.67 -16.49 -6.70
C THR A 391 7.58 -15.56 -7.48
N ILE A 392 7.05 -14.43 -7.93
CA ILE A 392 7.77 -13.41 -8.69
C ILE A 392 8.68 -12.59 -7.76
N PHE A 393 8.11 -12.13 -6.65
CA PHE A 393 8.82 -11.56 -5.51
C PHE A 393 8.05 -11.87 -4.20
N GLY A 394 8.75 -11.86 -3.08
CA GLY A 394 8.19 -12.16 -1.76
C GLY A 394 9.23 -11.98 -0.67
N ALA A 395 9.24 -12.83 0.35
CA ALA A 395 10.16 -12.69 1.48
C ALA A 395 11.63 -12.98 1.10
N GLU A 396 11.89 -13.96 0.23
CA GLU A 396 13.25 -14.40 -0.09
C GLU A 396 13.88 -13.63 -1.26
N ASN A 397 13.10 -13.30 -2.29
CA ASN A 397 13.47 -12.43 -3.41
C ASN A 397 12.62 -11.16 -3.34
N ASN A 398 12.98 -10.25 -2.45
CA ASN A 398 12.12 -9.17 -2.04
C ASN A 398 12.10 -7.98 -3.04
N VAL A 399 11.13 -7.10 -2.82
CA VAL A 399 10.92 -5.91 -3.66
C VAL A 399 12.14 -4.99 -3.70
N SER A 400 12.91 -4.89 -2.61
CA SER A 400 14.12 -4.05 -2.56
C SER A 400 15.22 -4.60 -3.48
N GLN A 401 15.39 -5.92 -3.51
CA GLN A 401 16.33 -6.56 -4.44
C GLN A 401 15.89 -6.36 -5.89
N MET A 402 14.58 -6.49 -6.18
CA MET A 402 14.05 -6.22 -7.53
C MET A 402 14.25 -4.76 -7.94
N ALA A 403 14.02 -3.81 -7.03
CA ALA A 403 14.24 -2.40 -7.26
C ALA A 403 15.72 -2.10 -7.56
N ALA A 404 16.66 -2.72 -6.85
CA ALA A 404 18.09 -2.58 -7.10
C ALA A 404 18.47 -3.07 -8.50
N VAL A 405 17.96 -4.22 -8.95
CA VAL A 405 18.17 -4.74 -10.32
C VAL A 405 17.62 -3.77 -11.37
N LEU A 406 16.50 -3.12 -11.09
CA LEU A 406 15.87 -2.16 -11.99
C LEU A 406 16.51 -0.76 -11.95
N GLY A 407 17.40 -0.49 -11.00
CA GLY A 407 17.96 0.85 -10.79
C GLY A 407 16.92 1.88 -10.32
N THR A 408 15.99 1.44 -9.47
CA THR A 408 14.89 2.26 -8.93
C THR A 408 14.67 1.97 -7.43
N ILE A 409 13.56 2.44 -6.89
CA ILE A 409 13.17 2.30 -5.49
C ILE A 409 11.98 1.34 -5.29
N PRO A 410 11.86 0.69 -4.12
CA PRO A 410 10.77 -0.24 -3.81
C PRO A 410 9.37 0.36 -4.04
N TYR A 411 9.19 1.65 -3.78
CA TYR A 411 7.93 2.38 -4.01
C TYR A 411 7.42 2.23 -5.43
N GLU A 412 8.31 2.41 -6.42
CA GLU A 412 7.96 2.34 -7.84
C GLU A 412 7.56 0.91 -8.22
N VAL A 413 8.33 -0.08 -7.79
CA VAL A 413 8.03 -1.49 -8.06
C VAL A 413 6.64 -1.86 -7.54
N MET A 414 6.33 -1.49 -6.29
CA MET A 414 5.04 -1.82 -5.66
C MET A 414 3.86 -1.10 -6.31
N THR A 415 3.99 0.21 -6.58
CA THR A 415 2.91 1.01 -7.16
C THR A 415 2.65 0.70 -8.63
N ASN A 416 3.63 0.13 -9.35
CA ASN A 416 3.50 -0.29 -10.74
C ASN A 416 2.75 -1.60 -10.92
N ILE A 417 2.47 -2.37 -9.85
CA ILE A 417 1.62 -3.57 -9.97
C ILE A 417 0.22 -3.16 -10.41
N SER A 418 -0.12 -3.55 -11.63
CA SER A 418 -1.38 -3.19 -12.29
C SER A 418 -2.61 -3.59 -11.45
N LYS A 419 -3.67 -2.77 -11.52
CA LYS A 419 -4.96 -3.09 -10.87
C LYS A 419 -5.63 -4.34 -11.44
N ARG A 420 -5.22 -4.85 -12.61
CA ARG A 420 -5.70 -6.12 -13.16
C ARG A 420 -5.14 -7.34 -12.40
N VAL A 421 -4.01 -7.21 -11.72
CA VAL A 421 -3.51 -8.20 -10.76
C VAL A 421 -4.39 -8.15 -9.51
N LYS A 422 -5.07 -9.24 -9.19
CA LYS A 422 -5.97 -9.30 -8.05
C LYS A 422 -5.18 -9.24 -6.74
N ARG A 423 -5.60 -8.37 -5.80
CA ARG A 423 -5.12 -8.39 -4.42
C ARG A 423 -5.91 -9.42 -3.62
N VAL A 424 -5.20 -10.26 -2.91
CA VAL A 424 -5.75 -11.28 -2.01
C VAL A 424 -5.24 -10.98 -0.61
N TYR A 425 -6.15 -10.57 0.26
CA TYR A 425 -5.80 -10.20 1.63
C TYR A 425 -5.81 -11.45 2.51
N ILE A 426 -4.69 -11.64 3.22
CA ILE A 426 -4.52 -12.74 4.18
C ILE A 426 -4.40 -12.18 5.59
N LYS A 427 -4.99 -12.92 6.55
CA LYS A 427 -4.83 -12.75 7.98
C LYS A 427 -4.48 -14.11 8.54
N GLU A 428 -3.37 -14.20 9.24
CA GLU A 428 -2.88 -15.43 9.89
C GLU A 428 -3.43 -15.61 11.31
#